data_1f1058a789995b03516171f8bc1cffb7
#
_entry.id   1f1058a789995b03516171f8bc1cffb7
#
_cell.length_a   1.000
_cell.length_b   1.000
_cell.length_c   1.000
_cell.angle_alpha   90.00
_cell.angle_beta   90.00
_cell.angle_gamma   90.00
#
_symmetry.space_group_name_H-M   'P 1'
#
loop_
_entity.id
_entity.type
_entity.pdbx_description
1 polymer ?
#
loop_
_entity_poly.entity_id
_entity_poly.type
_entity_poly.pdbx_seq_one_letter_code
_entity_poly.pdbx_strand_id
1 'polypeptide(L)'
;MIRIGLDLSINSTGVCICEDNKEPFYYFIIPDKISKKQKAASQHKRINFITYDKIKGNDDHNINHITNKIMEIIKGKCDLNSNIKVVIEDVALAAKGASIITLTLLNGWMRCLLTQNGIDYITVPPTQWKKNMLGNGSADKELIVYCWSAIDNSACVALMNNGIVAKHIDIADAYFLAQMV
;
A
#
# COMPACT_ATOMS: atom_id res chain seq x y z
N MET A 1 0.91 12.78 -14.57
CA MET A 1 0.03 11.66 -14.14
C MET A 1 0.35 11.30 -12.70
N ILE A 2 -0.66 10.98 -11.90
CA ILE A 2 -0.46 10.47 -10.54
C ILE A 2 -0.82 8.99 -10.55
N ARG A 3 0.10 8.15 -10.05
CA ARG A 3 -0.03 6.70 -9.97
C ARG A 3 -0.01 6.29 -8.50
N ILE A 4 -0.98 5.47 -8.11
CA ILE A 4 -1.13 5.05 -6.71
C ILE A 4 -1.15 3.53 -6.66
N GLY A 5 -0.26 2.93 -5.90
CA GLY A 5 -0.28 1.50 -5.62
C GLY A 5 -0.84 1.22 -4.23
N LEU A 6 -1.70 0.22 -4.13
CA LEU A 6 -2.34 -0.21 -2.89
C LEU A 6 -2.07 -1.69 -2.65
N ASP A 7 -1.32 -1.99 -1.58
CA ASP A 7 -1.22 -3.33 -0.99
C ASP A 7 -2.12 -3.38 0.24
N LEU A 8 -3.30 -3.97 0.07
CA LEU A 8 -4.38 -3.92 1.07
C LEU A 8 -4.25 -5.03 2.10
N SER A 9 -4.25 -4.67 3.37
CA SER A 9 -4.26 -5.61 4.50
C SER A 9 -4.90 -4.98 5.74
N ILE A 10 -5.54 -5.81 6.57
CA ILE A 10 -6.13 -5.36 7.86
C ILE A 10 -5.05 -4.98 8.88
N ASN A 11 -3.87 -5.57 8.79
CA ASN A 11 -2.83 -5.34 9.81
C ASN A 11 -1.80 -4.28 9.39
N SER A 12 -1.60 -4.10 8.10
CA SER A 12 -0.67 -3.11 7.57
C SER A 12 -0.94 -2.89 6.09
N THR A 13 -1.71 -1.87 5.75
CA THR A 13 -1.92 -1.49 4.36
C THR A 13 -0.81 -0.56 3.91
N GLY A 14 -0.16 -0.92 2.79
CA GLY A 14 0.81 -0.09 2.08
C GLY A 14 0.15 0.79 1.02
N VAL A 15 0.49 2.08 1.00
CA VAL A 15 0.08 3.02 -0.04
C VAL A 15 1.32 3.73 -0.58
N CYS A 16 1.52 3.70 -1.89
CA CYS A 16 2.55 4.47 -2.56
C CYS A 16 1.92 5.45 -3.55
N ILE A 17 2.32 6.72 -3.47
CA ILE A 17 1.90 7.76 -4.42
C ILE A 17 3.13 8.17 -5.22
N CYS A 18 3.09 7.94 -6.54
CA CYS A 18 4.09 8.34 -7.51
C CYS A 18 3.51 9.44 -8.41
N GLU A 19 4.20 10.55 -8.51
CA GLU A 19 3.90 11.61 -9.46
C GLU A 19 5.09 11.77 -10.41
N ASP A 20 4.83 12.01 -11.70
CA ASP A 20 5.89 12.13 -12.69
C ASP A 20 6.92 13.19 -12.29
N ASN A 21 8.20 12.83 -12.39
CA ASN A 21 9.35 13.66 -12.02
C ASN A 21 9.44 14.05 -10.53
N LYS A 22 8.70 13.37 -9.64
CA LYS A 22 8.81 13.56 -8.19
C LYS A 22 9.18 12.26 -7.48
N GLU A 23 9.79 12.41 -6.32
CA GLU A 23 10.04 11.27 -5.44
C GLU A 23 8.73 10.70 -4.89
N PRO A 24 8.58 9.37 -4.77
CA PRO A 24 7.37 8.74 -4.26
C PRO A 24 7.14 9.05 -2.78
N PHE A 25 5.87 9.11 -2.38
CA PHE A 25 5.45 9.16 -0.98
C PHE A 25 4.88 7.83 -0.54
N TYR A 26 5.21 7.42 0.68
CA TYR A 26 4.83 6.14 1.27
C TYR A 26 3.99 6.34 2.51
N TYR A 27 2.91 5.56 2.62
CA TYR A 27 2.02 5.55 3.77
C TYR A 27 1.81 4.12 4.25
N PHE A 28 1.93 3.94 5.56
CA PHE A 28 1.52 2.73 6.25
C PHE A 28 0.25 3.04 7.03
N ILE A 29 -0.83 2.32 6.75
CA ILE A 29 -2.05 2.36 7.55
C ILE A 29 -2.01 1.16 8.47
N ILE A 30 -1.87 1.40 9.78
CA ILE A 30 -1.63 0.37 10.79
C ILE A 30 -2.64 0.48 11.93
N PRO A 31 -2.97 -0.64 12.61
CA PRO A 31 -3.85 -0.58 13.76
C PRO A 31 -3.18 0.09 14.97
N ASP A 32 -4.01 0.70 15.81
CA ASP A 32 -3.72 1.18 17.15
C ASP A 32 -2.67 2.29 17.24
N LYS A 33 -1.46 2.02 17.76
CA LYS A 33 -0.48 3.05 18.09
C LYS A 33 0.80 2.95 17.28
N ILE A 34 1.31 4.10 16.90
CA ILE A 34 2.63 4.21 16.29
C ILE A 34 3.71 3.92 17.33
N SER A 35 4.54 2.91 17.09
CA SER A 35 5.67 2.55 17.95
C SER A 35 6.78 3.61 17.89
N LYS A 36 7.71 3.59 18.88
CA LYS A 36 8.90 4.46 18.88
C LYS A 36 9.72 4.33 17.60
N LYS A 37 9.88 3.10 17.09
CA LYS A 37 10.59 2.81 15.84
C LYS A 37 9.91 3.44 14.62
N GLN A 38 8.61 3.35 14.54
CA GLN A 38 7.82 3.95 13.46
C GLN A 38 7.84 5.48 13.52
N LYS A 39 7.79 6.08 14.74
CA LYS A 39 7.96 7.52 14.91
C LYS A 39 9.33 8.00 14.44
N ALA A 40 10.39 7.24 14.69
CA ALA A 40 11.73 7.56 14.22
C ALA A 40 11.84 7.44 12.69
N ALA A 41 11.26 6.40 12.09
CA ALA A 41 11.23 6.24 10.62
C ALA A 41 10.40 7.33 9.92
N SER A 42 9.32 7.83 10.56
CA SER A 42 8.52 8.93 10.00
C SER A 42 9.18 10.31 10.06
N GLN A 43 10.41 10.42 10.61
CA GLN A 43 11.24 11.61 10.41
C GLN A 43 11.72 11.75 8.95
N HIS A 44 11.73 10.66 8.20
CA HIS A 44 11.95 10.72 6.76
C HIS A 44 10.73 11.34 6.08
N LYS A 45 10.91 12.47 5.38
CA LYS A 45 9.84 13.33 4.82
C LYS A 45 8.82 12.61 3.92
N ARG A 46 9.18 11.44 3.38
CA ARG A 46 8.34 10.67 2.45
C ARG A 46 7.68 9.44 3.07
N ILE A 47 7.97 9.13 4.34
CA ILE A 47 7.43 7.96 5.04
C ILE A 47 6.44 8.41 6.11
N ASN A 48 5.21 7.95 6.03
CA ASN A 48 4.13 8.32 6.91
C ASN A 48 3.47 7.09 7.53
N PHE A 49 3.20 7.13 8.83
CA PHE A 49 2.41 6.13 9.53
C PHE A 49 1.09 6.75 9.98
N ILE A 50 0.00 6.16 9.57
CA ILE A 50 -1.36 6.57 9.90
C ILE A 50 -2.02 5.43 10.68
N THR A 51 -2.64 5.76 11.81
CA THR A 51 -3.31 4.75 12.62
C THR A 51 -4.81 4.75 12.41
N TYR A 52 -5.42 3.59 12.65
CA TYR A 52 -6.85 3.44 12.81
C TYR A 52 -7.17 2.62 14.06
N ASP A 53 -8.32 2.86 14.66
CA ASP A 53 -8.76 2.13 15.84
C ASP A 53 -9.29 0.77 15.41
N LYS A 54 -8.53 -0.31 15.67
CA LYS A 54 -8.91 -1.67 15.31
C LYS A 54 -9.83 -2.27 16.36
N ILE A 55 -10.99 -2.75 15.92
CA ILE A 55 -11.92 -3.51 16.76
C ILE A 55 -11.78 -5.00 16.41
N LYS A 56 -11.38 -5.81 17.40
CA LYS A 56 -11.25 -7.27 17.22
C LYS A 56 -12.62 -7.88 16.91
N GLY A 57 -12.69 -8.65 15.82
CA GLY A 57 -13.91 -9.34 15.39
C GLY A 57 -14.94 -8.43 14.71
N ASN A 58 -14.60 -7.17 14.42
CA ASN A 58 -15.47 -6.27 13.66
C ASN A 58 -14.77 -5.86 12.36
N ASP A 59 -14.82 -6.74 11.36
CA ASP A 59 -14.15 -6.51 10.09
C ASP A 59 -14.76 -5.34 9.31
N ASP A 60 -16.07 -5.14 9.36
CA ASP A 60 -16.74 -4.03 8.67
C ASP A 60 -16.24 -2.67 9.19
N HIS A 61 -16.10 -2.53 10.50
CA HIS A 61 -15.52 -1.32 11.11
C HIS A 61 -14.08 -1.12 10.64
N ASN A 62 -13.24 -2.15 10.70
CA ASN A 62 -11.84 -2.07 10.33
C ASN A 62 -11.67 -1.72 8.84
N ILE A 63 -12.44 -2.37 7.96
CA ILE A 63 -12.46 -2.12 6.52
C ILE A 63 -12.84 -0.66 6.24
N ASN A 64 -13.92 -0.17 6.85
CA ASN A 64 -14.37 1.20 6.67
C ASN A 64 -13.31 2.22 7.09
N HIS A 65 -12.65 2.00 8.24
CA HIS A 65 -11.58 2.89 8.70
C HIS A 65 -10.36 2.91 7.78
N ILE A 66 -9.89 1.74 7.34
CA ILE A 66 -8.74 1.63 6.43
C ILE A 66 -9.05 2.34 5.11
N THR A 67 -10.18 2.04 4.50
CA THR A 67 -10.53 2.60 3.19
C THR A 67 -10.77 4.10 3.23
N ASN A 68 -11.39 4.62 4.31
CA ASN A 68 -11.51 6.05 4.51
C ASN A 68 -10.14 6.73 4.68
N LYS A 69 -9.20 6.12 5.41
CA LYS A 69 -7.82 6.64 5.52
C LYS A 69 -7.12 6.70 4.17
N ILE A 70 -7.29 5.68 3.32
CA ILE A 70 -6.76 5.72 1.95
C ILE A 70 -7.38 6.89 1.17
N MET A 71 -8.70 7.07 1.23
CA MET A 71 -9.36 8.17 0.55
C MET A 71 -8.96 9.55 1.08
N GLU A 72 -8.75 9.70 2.39
CA GLU A 72 -8.19 10.91 3.01
C GLU A 72 -6.79 11.23 2.46
N ILE A 73 -5.91 10.22 2.34
CA ILE A 73 -4.57 10.37 1.76
C ILE A 73 -4.67 10.83 0.30
N ILE A 74 -5.49 10.17 -0.51
CA ILE A 74 -5.65 10.51 -1.93
C ILE A 74 -6.16 11.94 -2.07
N LYS A 75 -7.23 12.30 -1.38
CA LYS A 75 -7.83 13.65 -1.43
C LYS A 75 -6.90 14.73 -0.88
N GLY A 76 -6.08 14.42 0.10
CA GLY A 76 -5.16 15.38 0.71
C GLY A 76 -3.83 15.58 -0.02
N LYS A 77 -3.45 14.64 -0.90
CA LYS A 77 -2.14 14.64 -1.59
C LYS A 77 -2.23 14.78 -3.09
N CYS A 78 -3.37 14.44 -3.68
CA CYS A 78 -3.57 14.47 -5.12
C CYS A 78 -4.56 15.58 -5.49
N ASP A 79 -4.26 16.30 -6.55
CA ASP A 79 -5.30 17.11 -7.21
C ASP A 79 -6.25 16.15 -7.93
N LEU A 80 -7.50 16.10 -7.47
CA LEU A 80 -8.52 15.20 -8.03
C LEU A 80 -8.91 15.55 -9.48
N ASN A 81 -8.54 16.73 -9.98
CA ASN A 81 -8.68 17.09 -11.39
C ASN A 81 -7.53 16.55 -12.25
N SER A 82 -6.47 16.02 -11.64
CA SER A 82 -5.38 15.38 -12.34
C SER A 82 -5.76 13.97 -12.81
N ASN A 83 -5.01 13.47 -13.81
CA ASN A 83 -5.13 12.07 -14.21
C ASN A 83 -4.54 11.17 -13.12
N ILE A 84 -5.42 10.61 -12.28
CA ILE A 84 -5.09 9.67 -11.20
C ILE A 84 -5.42 8.26 -11.66
N LYS A 85 -4.45 7.34 -11.49
CA LYS A 85 -4.67 5.90 -11.69
C LYS A 85 -4.26 5.13 -10.45
N VAL A 86 -5.16 4.28 -9.97
CA VAL A 86 -4.93 3.42 -8.79
C VAL A 86 -4.72 1.98 -9.26
N VAL A 87 -3.69 1.33 -8.72
CA VAL A 87 -3.45 -0.10 -8.92
C VAL A 87 -3.60 -0.81 -7.57
N ILE A 88 -4.49 -1.77 -7.52
CA ILE A 88 -4.75 -2.55 -6.31
C ILE A 88 -4.23 -3.97 -6.53
N GLU A 89 -3.49 -4.52 -5.55
CA GLU A 89 -3.19 -5.95 -5.58
C GLU A 89 -4.48 -6.75 -5.44
N ASP A 90 -4.70 -7.68 -6.38
CA ASP A 90 -5.87 -8.56 -6.33
C ASP A 90 -5.67 -9.65 -5.26
N VAL A 91 -6.78 -10.16 -4.73
CA VAL A 91 -6.72 -11.23 -3.74
C VAL A 91 -6.22 -12.52 -4.40
N ALA A 92 -5.14 -13.09 -3.86
CA ALA A 92 -4.58 -14.32 -4.39
C ALA A 92 -5.61 -15.48 -4.31
N LEU A 93 -5.94 -16.07 -5.45
CA LEU A 93 -6.90 -17.19 -5.53
C LEU A 93 -6.47 -18.41 -4.69
N ALA A 94 -5.18 -18.55 -4.39
CA ALA A 94 -4.65 -19.61 -3.55
C ALA A 94 -4.74 -19.33 -2.03
N ALA A 95 -5.15 -18.13 -1.61
CA ALA A 95 -5.35 -17.83 -0.20
C ALA A 95 -6.50 -18.68 0.37
N LYS A 96 -6.33 -19.17 1.60
CA LYS A 96 -7.31 -20.01 2.27
C LYS A 96 -7.62 -19.46 3.68
N GLY A 97 -8.84 -19.75 4.17
CA GLY A 97 -9.27 -19.41 5.51
C GLY A 97 -10.05 -18.09 5.63
N ALA A 98 -10.40 -17.72 6.85
CA ALA A 98 -11.27 -16.56 7.12
C ALA A 98 -10.64 -15.22 6.65
N SER A 99 -9.32 -15.14 6.61
CA SER A 99 -8.62 -13.92 6.16
C SER A 99 -8.88 -13.56 4.69
N ILE A 100 -9.18 -14.54 3.83
CA ILE A 100 -9.50 -14.26 2.43
C ILE A 100 -10.82 -13.52 2.30
N ILE A 101 -11.81 -13.85 3.13
CA ILE A 101 -13.11 -13.16 3.13
C ILE A 101 -12.92 -11.70 3.47
N THR A 102 -12.20 -11.42 4.55
CA THR A 102 -11.93 -10.04 4.98
C THR A 102 -11.13 -9.25 3.94
N LEU A 103 -10.11 -9.87 3.30
CA LEU A 103 -9.34 -9.22 2.24
C LEU A 103 -10.19 -8.96 0.99
N THR A 104 -11.07 -9.89 0.63
CA THR A 104 -11.99 -9.72 -0.50
C THR A 104 -12.98 -8.58 -0.24
N LEU A 105 -13.52 -8.50 0.97
CA LEU A 105 -14.41 -7.40 1.37
C LEU A 105 -13.66 -6.05 1.35
N LEU A 106 -12.44 -5.99 1.92
CA LEU A 106 -11.61 -4.79 1.92
C LEU A 106 -11.31 -4.31 0.49
N ASN A 107 -10.92 -5.24 -0.41
CA ASN A 107 -10.67 -4.95 -1.81
C ASN A 107 -11.94 -4.45 -2.51
N GLY A 108 -13.06 -5.14 -2.34
CA GLY A 108 -14.35 -4.77 -2.92
C GLY A 108 -14.83 -3.40 -2.45
N TRP A 109 -14.71 -3.11 -1.16
CA TRP A 109 -15.10 -1.81 -0.58
C TRP A 109 -14.23 -0.67 -1.10
N MET A 110 -12.91 -0.88 -1.20
CA MET A 110 -12.00 0.11 -1.77
C MET A 110 -12.34 0.45 -3.22
N ARG A 111 -12.59 -0.57 -4.03
CA ARG A 111 -13.00 -0.40 -5.44
C ARG A 111 -14.32 0.38 -5.57
N CYS A 112 -15.28 0.08 -4.70
CA CYS A 112 -16.55 0.81 -4.65
C CYS A 112 -16.32 2.31 -4.36
N LEU A 113 -15.48 2.64 -3.36
CA LEU A 113 -15.16 4.03 -3.02
C LEU A 113 -14.43 4.76 -4.15
N LEU A 114 -13.48 4.10 -4.83
CA LEU A 114 -12.80 4.71 -5.98
C LEU A 114 -13.80 5.02 -7.10
N THR A 115 -14.68 4.07 -7.45
CA THR A 115 -15.73 4.26 -8.46
C THR A 115 -16.66 5.42 -8.08
N GLN A 116 -17.12 5.49 -6.83
CA GLN A 116 -17.99 6.56 -6.35
C GLN A 116 -17.33 7.96 -6.42
N ASN A 117 -16.01 8.02 -6.33
CA ASN A 117 -15.25 9.27 -6.43
C ASN A 117 -14.71 9.54 -7.84
N GLY A 118 -15.08 8.75 -8.85
CA GLY A 118 -14.63 8.92 -10.24
C GLY A 118 -13.14 8.70 -10.45
N ILE A 119 -12.50 7.88 -9.60
CA ILE A 119 -11.07 7.58 -9.68
C ILE A 119 -10.88 6.26 -10.43
N ASP A 120 -10.10 6.30 -11.51
CA ASP A 120 -9.78 5.12 -12.30
C ASP A 120 -8.88 4.14 -11.53
N TYR A 121 -9.20 2.85 -11.62
CA TYR A 121 -8.36 1.81 -11.01
C TYR A 121 -8.30 0.54 -11.86
N ILE A 122 -7.25 -0.23 -11.63
CA ILE A 122 -7.12 -1.61 -12.10
C ILE A 122 -6.76 -2.52 -10.92
N THR A 123 -7.10 -3.81 -11.03
CA THR A 123 -6.64 -4.85 -10.11
C THR A 123 -5.62 -5.74 -10.81
N VAL A 124 -4.55 -6.10 -10.11
CA VAL A 124 -3.45 -6.89 -10.67
C VAL A 124 -3.11 -8.06 -9.76
N PRO A 125 -3.14 -9.31 -10.25
CA PRO A 125 -2.71 -10.47 -9.47
C PRO A 125 -1.25 -10.35 -9.01
N PRO A 126 -0.92 -10.85 -7.79
CA PRO A 126 0.45 -10.80 -7.25
C PRO A 126 1.50 -11.39 -8.19
N THR A 127 1.21 -12.54 -8.80
CA THR A 127 2.13 -13.20 -9.73
C THR A 127 2.38 -12.39 -11.01
N GLN A 128 1.38 -11.62 -11.45
CA GLN A 128 1.49 -10.81 -12.67
C GLN A 128 2.40 -9.60 -12.45
N TRP A 129 2.15 -8.80 -11.41
CA TRP A 129 3.00 -7.63 -11.18
C TRP A 129 4.43 -8.02 -10.82
N LYS A 130 4.63 -9.09 -10.03
CA LYS A 130 5.96 -9.61 -9.73
C LYS A 130 6.70 -10.04 -10.99
N LYS A 131 6.03 -10.75 -11.90
CA LYS A 131 6.63 -11.13 -13.18
C LYS A 131 7.00 -9.92 -14.03
N ASN A 132 6.13 -8.92 -14.10
CA ASN A 132 6.34 -7.74 -14.95
C ASN A 132 7.44 -6.83 -14.38
N MET A 133 7.47 -6.61 -13.07
CA MET A 133 8.39 -5.67 -12.41
C MET A 133 9.74 -6.29 -12.03
N LEU A 134 9.73 -7.58 -11.66
CA LEU A 134 10.91 -8.27 -11.10
C LEU A 134 11.40 -9.42 -11.99
N GLY A 135 10.71 -9.70 -13.09
CA GLY A 135 11.05 -10.83 -13.98
C GLY A 135 10.67 -12.21 -13.41
N ASN A 136 10.17 -12.28 -12.16
CA ASN A 136 9.85 -13.53 -11.47
C ASN A 136 8.50 -13.42 -10.75
N GLY A 137 7.48 -14.12 -11.26
CA GLY A 137 6.13 -14.14 -10.66
C GLY A 137 6.06 -14.77 -9.27
N SER A 138 7.08 -15.55 -8.88
CA SER A 138 7.23 -16.17 -7.56
C SER A 138 8.24 -15.42 -6.68
N ALA A 139 8.57 -14.15 -7.01
CA ALA A 139 9.50 -13.35 -6.25
C ALA A 139 9.13 -13.34 -4.75
N ASP A 140 10.10 -13.69 -3.93
CA ASP A 140 9.96 -13.66 -2.47
C ASP A 140 10.15 -12.24 -1.92
N LYS A 141 9.95 -12.14 -0.62
CA LYS A 141 10.04 -10.87 0.10
C LYS A 141 11.43 -10.24 0.04
N GLU A 142 12.47 -11.04 0.04
CA GLU A 142 13.86 -10.57 0.03
C GLU A 142 14.21 -9.94 -1.32
N LEU A 143 13.82 -10.58 -2.42
CA LEU A 143 14.02 -10.04 -3.77
C LEU A 143 13.24 -8.74 -3.98
N ILE A 144 11.99 -8.66 -3.50
CA ILE A 144 11.17 -7.45 -3.60
C ILE A 144 11.85 -6.28 -2.89
N VAL A 145 12.25 -6.47 -1.63
CA VAL A 145 12.94 -5.43 -0.85
C VAL A 145 14.29 -5.06 -1.47
N TYR A 146 15.06 -6.03 -1.96
CA TYR A 146 16.31 -5.79 -2.64
C TYR A 146 16.13 -4.90 -3.87
N CYS A 147 15.19 -5.24 -4.76
CA CYS A 147 14.92 -4.44 -5.96
C CYS A 147 14.40 -3.04 -5.61
N TRP A 148 13.51 -2.92 -4.62
CA TRP A 148 13.02 -1.62 -4.18
C TRP A 148 14.13 -0.78 -3.54
N SER A 149 15.01 -1.37 -2.74
CA SER A 149 16.15 -0.65 -2.14
C SER A 149 17.13 -0.10 -3.17
N ALA A 150 17.27 -0.77 -4.31
CA ALA A 150 18.08 -0.27 -5.43
C ALA A 150 17.46 0.98 -6.09
N ILE A 151 16.15 1.15 -5.99
CA ILE A 151 15.40 2.27 -6.58
C ILE A 151 15.29 3.42 -5.59
N ASP A 152 14.91 3.15 -4.34
CA ASP A 152 14.73 4.14 -3.28
C ASP A 152 15.49 3.76 -1.99
N ASN A 153 16.82 3.83 -2.11
CA ASN A 153 17.70 3.51 -0.99
C ASN A 153 17.45 4.39 0.23
N SER A 154 17.08 5.65 0.05
CA SER A 154 16.89 6.58 1.17
C SER A 154 15.70 6.18 2.06
N ALA A 155 14.58 5.81 1.46
CA ALA A 155 13.41 5.31 2.18
C ALA A 155 13.71 3.94 2.81
N CYS A 156 14.38 3.04 2.08
CA CYS A 156 14.75 1.73 2.59
C CYS A 156 15.65 1.82 3.82
N VAL A 157 16.71 2.62 3.76
CA VAL A 157 17.65 2.85 4.88
C VAL A 157 16.95 3.48 6.08
N ALA A 158 16.05 4.46 5.88
CA ALA A 158 15.30 5.07 6.97
C ALA A 158 14.45 4.05 7.74
N LEU A 159 13.87 3.08 7.05
CA LEU A 159 13.11 2.01 7.68
C LEU A 159 14.03 0.98 8.36
N MET A 160 15.06 0.51 7.66
CA MET A 160 15.99 -0.51 8.18
C MET A 160 16.72 -0.05 9.44
N ASN A 161 17.25 1.17 9.47
CA ASN A 161 17.93 1.74 10.63
C ASN A 161 17.02 1.82 11.87
N ASN A 162 15.71 1.87 11.66
CA ASN A 162 14.73 1.83 12.73
C ASN A 162 14.17 0.42 13.02
N GLY A 163 14.74 -0.61 12.41
CA GLY A 163 14.36 -2.01 12.65
C GLY A 163 12.93 -2.35 12.24
N ILE A 164 12.44 -1.72 11.17
CA ILE A 164 11.08 -1.96 10.62
C ILE A 164 11.14 -2.92 9.43
N VAL A 165 11.99 -3.93 9.46
CA VAL A 165 12.27 -4.79 8.30
C VAL A 165 11.02 -5.54 7.80
N ALA A 166 10.23 -6.12 8.67
CA ALA A 166 9.10 -6.96 8.28
C ALA A 166 7.92 -6.19 7.64
N LYS A 167 7.83 -4.89 7.85
CA LYS A 167 6.72 -4.04 7.37
C LYS A 167 7.04 -3.24 6.11
N HIS A 168 8.25 -3.32 5.60
CA HIS A 168 8.65 -2.58 4.38
C HIS A 168 8.03 -3.15 3.14
N ILE A 169 7.67 -4.41 3.20
CA ILE A 169 7.18 -5.14 2.05
C ILE A 169 5.91 -4.51 1.54
N ASP A 170 5.00 -4.13 2.42
CA ASP A 170 3.72 -3.54 2.04
C ASP A 170 3.89 -2.29 1.18
N ILE A 171 4.88 -1.43 1.50
CA ILE A 171 5.16 -0.24 0.67
C ILE A 171 6.02 -0.53 -0.55
N ALA A 172 6.88 -1.56 -0.50
CA ALA A 172 7.62 -2.00 -1.68
C ALA A 172 6.65 -2.61 -2.70
N ASP A 173 5.72 -3.46 -2.26
CA ASP A 173 4.66 -4.00 -3.10
C ASP A 173 3.79 -2.87 -3.68
N ALA A 174 3.36 -1.91 -2.84
CA ALA A 174 2.62 -0.74 -3.28
C ALA A 174 3.40 0.13 -4.29
N TYR A 175 4.73 0.27 -4.13
CA TYR A 175 5.56 0.97 -5.11
C TYR A 175 5.53 0.27 -6.48
N PHE A 176 5.78 -1.04 -6.52
CA PHE A 176 5.78 -1.78 -7.78
C PHE A 176 4.39 -1.82 -8.43
N LEU A 177 3.33 -1.90 -7.64
CA LEU A 177 1.96 -1.76 -8.15
C LEU A 177 1.75 -0.41 -8.83
N ALA A 178 2.19 0.70 -8.23
CA ALA A 178 2.10 2.02 -8.84
C ALA A 178 2.86 2.15 -10.18
N GLN A 179 3.82 1.28 -10.47
CA GLN A 179 4.55 1.25 -11.74
C GLN A 179 3.86 0.42 -12.84
N MET A 180 2.72 -0.21 -12.55
CA MET A 180 1.97 -1.04 -13.52
C MET A 180 1.12 -0.24 -14.52
N VAL A 181 1.06 1.11 -14.40
CA VAL A 181 0.27 2.02 -15.25
C VAL A 181 1.07 3.23 -15.69
#